data_24f966599cdf54a296cfa64767d64f2c
#
_entry.id   24f966599cdf54a296cfa64767d64f2c
#
_cell.length_a   1.000
_cell.length_b   1.000
_cell.length_c   1.000
_cell.angle_alpha   90.00
_cell.angle_beta   90.00
_cell.angle_gamma   90.00
#
_symmetry.space_group_name_H-M   'P 1'
#
loop_
_entity.id
_entity.type
_entity.pdbx_description
1 polymer ?
#
loop_
_entity_poly.entity_id
_entity_poly.type
_entity_poly.pdbx_seq_one_letter_code
_entity_poly.pdbx_strand_id
1 'polypeptide(L)'
;RWKPMLQNRKLLIIFRLIVGGVFIWAGISKIADPLSFAQNVRNYQLVGPALSFLTAIFLPWVELIAGVWLIVGIYPKSSALLISCLLLFFIVLVLITMARGLDVDCGCFGTFSRRADWRLIAEDSLWLALSLALLFSPANDFCLFRKKPSKT
;
A
#
# COMPACT_ATOMS: atom_id res chain seq x y z
N ARG A 1 6.06 -7.03 24.96
CA ARG A 1 6.05 -8.41 24.42
C ARG A 1 6.22 -8.49 22.90
N TRP A 2 5.98 -7.44 22.18
CA TRP A 2 6.14 -7.38 20.71
C TRP A 2 7.57 -7.02 20.27
N LYS A 3 8.38 -6.50 21.18
CA LYS A 3 9.76 -6.07 20.91
C LYS A 3 10.68 -7.16 20.34
N PRO A 4 10.68 -8.43 20.82
CA PRO A 4 11.61 -9.43 20.28
C PRO A 4 11.29 -9.87 18.84
N MET A 5 10.02 -9.83 18.43
CA MET A 5 9.64 -10.16 17.05
C MET A 5 10.06 -9.06 16.07
N LEU A 6 9.95 -7.80 16.47
CA LEU A 6 10.34 -6.65 15.66
C LEU A 6 11.86 -6.46 15.56
N GLN A 7 12.64 -7.15 16.39
CA GLN A 7 14.11 -7.15 16.32
C GLN A 7 14.65 -8.26 15.41
N ASN A 8 13.81 -9.20 15.00
CA ASN A 8 14.25 -10.29 14.15
C ASN A 8 14.40 -9.82 12.70
N ARG A 9 15.63 -9.55 12.30
CA ARG A 9 15.99 -9.04 10.96
C ARG A 9 15.41 -9.87 9.81
N LYS A 10 15.42 -11.20 9.96
CA LYS A 10 14.88 -12.12 8.94
C LYS A 10 13.37 -11.94 8.76
N LEU A 11 12.64 -11.79 9.86
CA LEU A 11 11.20 -11.58 9.84
C LEU A 11 10.82 -10.24 9.16
N LEU A 12 11.58 -9.19 9.44
CA LEU A 12 11.37 -7.88 8.81
C LEU A 12 11.63 -7.90 7.31
N ILE A 13 12.65 -8.63 6.86
CA ILE A 13 12.91 -8.81 5.43
C ILE A 13 11.75 -9.54 4.76
N ILE A 14 11.21 -10.58 5.39
CA ILE A 14 10.05 -11.31 4.90
C ILE A 14 8.84 -10.38 4.79
N PHE A 15 8.55 -9.59 5.82
CA PHE A 15 7.44 -8.62 5.78
C PHE A 15 7.62 -7.56 4.68
N ARG A 16 8.84 -7.08 4.47
CA ARG A 16 9.15 -6.15 3.39
C ARG A 16 8.90 -6.76 2.01
N LEU A 17 9.30 -8.00 1.81
CA LEU A 17 9.09 -8.72 0.56
C LEU A 17 7.60 -8.95 0.29
N ILE A 18 6.84 -9.34 1.30
CA ILE A 18 5.41 -9.58 1.18
C ILE A 18 4.66 -8.29 0.88
N VAL A 19 4.82 -7.27 1.72
CA VAL A 19 4.12 -5.98 1.55
C VAL A 19 4.53 -5.30 0.25
N GLY A 20 5.82 -5.24 -0.04
CA GLY A 20 6.34 -4.65 -1.28
C GLY A 20 5.86 -5.41 -2.52
N GLY A 21 5.84 -6.74 -2.48
CA GLY A 21 5.34 -7.59 -3.57
C GLY A 21 3.86 -7.37 -3.86
N VAL A 22 3.03 -7.26 -2.83
CA VAL A 22 1.59 -6.96 -2.97
C VAL A 22 1.38 -5.58 -3.61
N PHE A 23 2.13 -4.56 -3.20
CA PHE A 23 2.03 -3.21 -3.78
C PHE A 23 2.53 -3.14 -5.22
N ILE A 24 3.59 -3.87 -5.56
CA ILE A 24 4.05 -4.00 -6.94
C ILE A 24 2.98 -4.66 -7.80
N TRP A 25 2.40 -5.76 -7.33
CA TRP A 25 1.32 -6.44 -8.04
C TRP A 25 0.11 -5.52 -8.25
N ALA A 26 -0.31 -4.82 -7.21
CA ALA A 26 -1.42 -3.86 -7.27
C ALA A 26 -1.15 -2.73 -8.27
N GLY A 27 0.05 -2.17 -8.25
CA GLY A 27 0.46 -1.12 -9.19
C GLY A 27 0.47 -1.61 -10.63
N ILE A 28 1.07 -2.76 -10.91
CA ILE A 28 1.13 -3.35 -12.25
C ILE A 28 -0.28 -3.66 -12.78
N SER A 29 -1.14 -4.23 -11.95
CA SER A 29 -2.52 -4.56 -12.35
C SER A 29 -3.32 -3.33 -12.75
N LYS A 30 -3.13 -2.21 -12.07
CA LYS A 30 -3.79 -0.94 -12.40
C LYS A 30 -3.19 -0.27 -13.63
N ILE A 31 -1.89 -0.37 -13.83
CA ILE A 31 -1.20 0.14 -15.04
C ILE A 31 -1.65 -0.64 -16.28
N ALA A 32 -1.91 -1.93 -16.15
CA ALA A 32 -2.36 -2.78 -17.25
C ALA A 32 -3.75 -2.37 -17.78
N ASP A 33 -4.64 -1.89 -16.92
CA ASP A 33 -5.97 -1.42 -17.29
C ASP A 33 -6.36 -0.12 -16.54
N PRO A 34 -5.83 1.02 -16.98
CA PRO A 34 -6.06 2.30 -16.31
C PRO A 34 -7.51 2.79 -16.46
N LEU A 35 -8.21 2.40 -17.53
CA LEU A 35 -9.60 2.83 -17.77
C LEU A 35 -10.55 2.19 -16.76
N SER A 36 -10.44 0.89 -16.53
CA SER A 36 -11.23 0.19 -15.51
C SER A 36 -10.94 0.77 -14.12
N PHE A 37 -9.70 1.07 -13.81
CA PHE A 37 -9.35 1.69 -12.55
C PHE A 37 -9.94 3.11 -12.40
N ALA A 38 -9.89 3.92 -13.45
CA ALA A 38 -10.53 5.24 -13.46
C ALA A 38 -12.06 5.16 -13.25
N GLN A 39 -12.71 4.17 -13.86
CA GLN A 39 -14.14 3.92 -13.65
C GLN A 39 -14.44 3.52 -12.20
N ASN A 40 -13.61 2.68 -11.60
CA ASN A 40 -13.75 2.28 -10.21
C ASN A 40 -13.62 3.49 -9.27
N VAL A 41 -12.63 4.37 -9.53
CA VAL A 41 -12.47 5.62 -8.76
C VAL A 41 -13.69 6.53 -8.92
N ARG A 42 -14.26 6.63 -10.12
CA ARG A 42 -15.50 7.39 -10.36
C ARG A 42 -16.70 6.80 -9.61
N ASN A 43 -16.80 5.48 -9.52
CA ASN A 43 -17.89 4.79 -8.85
C ASN A 43 -17.97 5.11 -7.36
N TYR A 44 -16.87 5.51 -6.72
CA TYR A 44 -16.90 6.04 -5.36
C TYR A 44 -17.64 7.36 -5.21
N GLN A 45 -17.91 8.08 -6.31
CA GLN A 45 -18.65 9.34 -6.34
C GLN A 45 -18.13 10.42 -5.37
N LEU A 46 -16.84 10.38 -5.08
CA LEU A 46 -16.18 11.34 -4.19
C LEU A 46 -15.41 12.42 -4.96
N VAL A 47 -15.05 12.12 -6.20
CA VAL A 47 -14.23 12.99 -7.05
C VAL A 47 -14.81 13.07 -8.45
N GLY A 48 -14.58 14.21 -9.11
CA GLY A 48 -15.01 14.42 -10.48
C GLY A 48 -14.23 13.56 -11.50
N PRO A 49 -14.71 13.49 -12.75
CA PRO A 49 -14.09 12.64 -13.79
C PRO A 49 -12.63 12.98 -14.08
N ALA A 50 -12.27 14.27 -14.06
CA ALA A 50 -10.90 14.71 -14.29
C ALA A 50 -9.94 14.21 -13.19
N LEU A 51 -10.36 14.35 -11.92
CA LEU A 51 -9.55 13.91 -10.78
C LEU A 51 -9.47 12.39 -10.69
N SER A 52 -10.53 11.68 -11.05
CA SER A 52 -10.53 10.21 -11.16
C SER A 52 -9.50 9.73 -12.18
N PHE A 53 -9.43 10.40 -13.33
CA PHE A 53 -8.48 10.07 -14.38
C PHE A 53 -7.03 10.33 -13.95
N LEU A 54 -6.77 11.48 -13.32
CA LEU A 54 -5.45 11.80 -12.77
C LEU A 54 -5.01 10.79 -11.72
N THR A 55 -5.92 10.43 -10.81
CA THR A 55 -5.66 9.39 -9.79
C THR A 55 -5.32 8.06 -10.43
N ALA A 56 -6.06 7.68 -11.47
CA ALA A 56 -5.81 6.42 -12.18
C ALA A 56 -4.45 6.36 -12.88
N ILE A 57 -3.91 7.50 -13.28
CA ILE A 57 -2.58 7.58 -13.89
C ILE A 57 -1.47 7.58 -12.84
N PHE A 58 -1.57 8.44 -11.83
CA PHE A 58 -0.48 8.66 -10.88
C PHE A 58 -0.41 7.62 -9.76
N LEU A 59 -1.54 7.22 -9.20
CA LEU A 59 -1.57 6.33 -8.02
C LEU A 59 -0.87 4.99 -8.26
N PRO A 60 -1.06 4.28 -9.38
CA PRO A 60 -0.38 3.01 -9.62
C PRO A 60 1.14 3.13 -9.65
N TRP A 61 1.66 4.23 -10.17
CA TRP A 61 3.09 4.50 -10.20
C TRP A 61 3.65 4.74 -8.80
N VAL A 62 2.92 5.48 -7.97
CA VAL A 62 3.30 5.70 -6.56
C VAL A 62 3.32 4.38 -5.80
N GLU A 63 2.33 3.52 -5.99
CA GLU A 63 2.28 2.19 -5.39
C GLU A 63 3.45 1.31 -5.84
N LEU A 64 3.73 1.29 -7.13
CA LEU A 64 4.84 0.52 -7.70
C LEU A 64 6.19 0.98 -7.15
N ILE A 65 6.44 2.27 -7.16
CA ILE A 65 7.69 2.86 -6.66
C ILE A 65 7.85 2.60 -5.16
N ALA A 66 6.79 2.80 -4.37
CA ALA A 66 6.80 2.53 -2.93
C ALA A 66 7.11 1.06 -2.62
N GLY A 67 6.50 0.14 -3.36
CA GLY A 67 6.76 -1.30 -3.23
C GLY A 67 8.19 -1.68 -3.58
N VAL A 68 8.72 -1.17 -4.68
CA VAL A 68 10.11 -1.42 -5.11
C VAL A 68 11.10 -0.85 -4.09
N TRP A 69 10.90 0.37 -3.64
CA TRP A 69 11.78 1.01 -2.65
C TRP A 69 11.77 0.26 -1.31
N LEU A 70 10.62 -0.26 -0.91
CA LEU A 70 10.52 -1.05 0.30
C LEU A 70 11.31 -2.36 0.19
N ILE A 71 11.22 -3.07 -0.94
CA ILE A 71 11.95 -4.33 -1.18
C ILE A 71 13.45 -4.08 -1.26
N VAL A 72 13.87 -3.12 -2.07
CA VAL A 72 15.30 -2.79 -2.25
C VAL A 72 15.91 -2.22 -0.96
N GLY A 73 15.10 -1.60 -0.11
CA GLY A 73 15.56 -1.02 1.14
C GLY A 73 16.14 0.38 1.00
N ILE A 74 15.75 1.08 -0.05
CA ILE A 74 16.01 2.52 -0.19
C ILE A 74 14.94 3.24 0.63
N TYR A 75 15.35 3.91 1.71
CA TYR A 75 14.42 4.59 2.62
C TYR A 75 13.24 3.71 3.10
N PRO A 76 13.51 2.57 3.76
CA PRO A 76 12.46 1.61 4.11
C PRO A 76 11.39 2.21 5.03
N LYS A 77 11.76 3.13 5.92
CA LYS A 77 10.79 3.83 6.79
C LYS A 77 9.89 4.77 6.02
N SER A 78 10.45 5.55 5.08
CA SER A 78 9.66 6.45 4.24
C SER A 78 8.70 5.68 3.34
N SER A 79 9.15 4.58 2.76
CA SER A 79 8.30 3.69 1.96
C SER A 79 7.18 3.07 2.80
N ALA A 80 7.49 2.58 4.00
CA ALA A 80 6.49 2.03 4.91
C ALA A 80 5.48 3.09 5.36
N LEU A 81 5.91 4.33 5.59
CA LEU A 81 5.02 5.45 5.91
C LEU A 81 4.08 5.75 4.74
N LEU A 82 4.62 5.85 3.53
CA LEU A 82 3.82 6.10 2.33
C LEU A 82 2.78 5.01 2.11
N ILE A 83 3.17 3.75 2.21
CA ILE A 83 2.28 2.59 2.09
C ILE A 83 1.20 2.62 3.17
N SER A 84 1.56 2.94 4.42
CA SER A 84 0.60 3.07 5.53
C SER A 84 -0.42 4.18 5.28
N CYS A 85 0.01 5.33 4.76
CA CYS A 85 -0.87 6.43 4.39
C CYS A 85 -1.84 6.04 3.26
N LEU A 86 -1.34 5.36 2.23
CA LEU A 86 -2.17 4.88 1.11
C LEU A 86 -3.22 3.88 1.59
N LEU A 87 -2.84 2.92 2.42
CA LEU A 87 -3.75 1.92 2.98
C LEU A 87 -4.81 2.56 3.89
N LEU A 88 -4.40 3.49 4.76
CA LEU A 88 -5.33 4.20 5.63
C LEU A 88 -6.34 5.02 4.82
N PHE A 89 -5.86 5.77 3.84
CA PHE A 89 -6.72 6.52 2.92
C PHE A 89 -7.72 5.60 2.22
N PHE A 90 -7.26 4.44 1.76
CA PHE A 90 -8.08 3.46 1.08
C PHE A 90 -9.15 2.86 2.00
N ILE A 91 -8.80 2.49 3.23
CA ILE A 91 -9.74 2.00 4.24
C ILE A 91 -10.83 3.04 4.52
N VAL A 92 -10.46 4.31 4.67
CA VAL A 92 -11.41 5.41 4.89
C VAL A 92 -12.37 5.55 3.70
N LEU A 93 -11.86 5.47 2.46
CA LEU A 93 -12.70 5.50 1.26
C LEU A 93 -13.72 4.37 1.22
N VAL A 94 -13.28 3.15 1.52
CA VAL A 94 -14.16 1.97 1.55
C VAL A 94 -15.23 2.12 2.63
N LEU A 95 -14.86 2.59 3.82
CA LEU A 95 -15.80 2.84 4.92
C LEU A 95 -16.86 3.89 4.55
N ILE A 96 -16.46 5.00 3.95
CA ILE A 96 -17.39 6.03 3.48
C ILE A 96 -18.34 5.46 2.42
N THR A 97 -17.83 4.68 1.51
CA THR A 97 -18.60 4.06 0.43
C THR A 97 -19.63 3.08 0.97
N MET A 98 -19.24 2.25 1.93
CA MET A 98 -20.15 1.32 2.61
C MET A 98 -21.22 2.07 3.41
N ALA A 99 -20.86 3.15 4.11
CA ALA A 99 -21.79 3.99 4.86
C ALA A 99 -22.83 4.67 3.95
N ARG A 100 -22.45 4.97 2.71
CA ARG A 100 -23.35 5.54 1.68
C ARG A 100 -24.21 4.49 0.98
N GLY A 101 -24.01 3.20 1.26
CA GLY A 101 -24.75 2.11 0.63
C GLY A 101 -24.44 1.91 -0.85
N LEU A 102 -23.28 2.33 -1.31
CA LEU A 102 -22.84 2.15 -2.69
C LEU A 102 -22.19 0.79 -2.86
N ASP A 103 -22.71 0.00 -3.80
CA ASP A 103 -22.05 -1.23 -4.25
C ASP A 103 -21.01 -0.89 -5.31
N VAL A 104 -19.76 -0.78 -4.90
CA VAL A 104 -18.63 -0.48 -5.81
C VAL A 104 -17.57 -1.56 -5.74
N ASP A 105 -17.00 -1.85 -6.90
CA ASP A 105 -15.82 -2.69 -6.98
C ASP A 105 -14.58 -1.91 -6.53
N CYS A 106 -13.77 -2.52 -5.70
CA CYS A 106 -12.59 -1.90 -5.12
C CYS A 106 -11.55 -1.49 -6.19
N GLY A 107 -11.43 -2.27 -7.27
CA GLY A 107 -10.41 -2.05 -8.30
C GLY A 107 -8.97 -2.17 -7.81
N CYS A 108 -8.75 -2.70 -6.60
CA CYS A 108 -7.43 -2.78 -5.98
C CYS A 108 -6.50 -3.77 -6.66
N PHE A 109 -7.05 -4.84 -7.23
CA PHE A 109 -6.32 -5.96 -7.82
C PHE A 109 -6.69 -6.22 -9.30
N GLY A 110 -6.90 -5.16 -10.07
CA GLY A 110 -7.12 -5.26 -11.52
C GLY A 110 -8.38 -6.05 -11.89
N THR A 111 -8.22 -7.15 -12.63
CA THR A 111 -9.31 -7.99 -13.15
C THR A 111 -10.10 -8.74 -12.08
N PHE A 112 -9.59 -8.85 -10.86
CA PHE A 112 -10.35 -9.38 -9.74
C PHE A 112 -11.20 -8.27 -9.12
N SER A 113 -12.40 -8.07 -9.69
CA SER A 113 -13.37 -7.15 -9.11
C SER A 113 -13.86 -7.73 -7.77
N ARG A 114 -13.42 -7.13 -6.69
CA ARG A 114 -13.92 -7.41 -5.34
C ARG A 114 -14.80 -6.25 -4.92
N ARG A 115 -16.01 -6.56 -4.49
CA ARG A 115 -16.90 -5.59 -3.89
C ARG A 115 -16.28 -5.00 -2.62
N ALA A 116 -16.56 -3.73 -2.38
CA ALA A 116 -16.24 -3.09 -1.11
C ALA A 116 -16.99 -3.81 0.03
N ASP A 117 -16.32 -4.69 0.73
CA ASP A 117 -16.87 -5.55 1.77
C ASP A 117 -15.96 -5.54 3.02
N TRP A 118 -16.47 -6.01 4.14
CA TRP A 118 -15.72 -6.15 5.40
C TRP A 118 -14.45 -6.98 5.26
N ARG A 119 -14.46 -7.97 4.38
CA ARG A 119 -13.26 -8.77 4.06
C ARG A 119 -12.13 -7.91 3.51
N LEU A 120 -12.46 -6.98 2.64
CA LEU A 120 -11.49 -6.05 2.06
C LEU A 120 -10.87 -5.17 3.15
N ILE A 121 -11.71 -4.63 4.05
CA ILE A 121 -11.22 -3.81 5.17
C ILE A 121 -10.32 -4.65 6.09
N ALA A 122 -10.66 -5.90 6.35
CA ALA A 122 -9.84 -6.79 7.16
C ALA A 122 -8.48 -7.08 6.50
N GLU A 123 -8.45 -7.34 5.19
CA GLU A 123 -7.20 -7.52 4.43
C GLU A 123 -6.34 -6.26 4.45
N ASP A 124 -6.93 -5.10 4.15
CA ASP A 124 -6.21 -3.82 4.16
C ASP A 124 -5.70 -3.44 5.55
N SER A 125 -6.48 -3.75 6.59
CA SER A 125 -6.06 -3.56 7.98
C SER A 125 -4.87 -4.45 8.36
N LEU A 126 -4.83 -5.68 7.84
CA LEU A 126 -3.69 -6.57 8.02
C LEU A 126 -2.43 -6.00 7.36
N TRP A 127 -2.54 -5.53 6.11
CA TRP A 127 -1.41 -4.90 5.40
C TRP A 127 -0.96 -3.61 6.09
N LEU A 128 -1.91 -2.84 6.60
CA LEU A 128 -1.61 -1.64 7.39
C LEU A 128 -0.84 -1.99 8.67
N ALA A 129 -1.27 -3.01 9.39
CA ALA A 129 -0.58 -3.48 10.60
C ALA A 129 0.86 -3.92 10.30
N LEU A 130 1.08 -4.68 9.23
CA LEU A 130 2.40 -5.09 8.79
C LEU A 130 3.28 -3.90 8.39
N SER A 131 2.71 -2.94 7.67
CA SER A 131 3.43 -1.72 7.26
C SER A 131 3.80 -0.85 8.46
N LEU A 132 2.91 -0.69 9.42
CA LEU A 132 3.19 0.03 10.68
C LEU A 132 4.26 -0.68 11.52
N ALA A 133 4.23 -2.02 11.57
CA ALA A 133 5.27 -2.80 12.23
C ALA A 133 6.65 -2.54 11.59
N LEU A 134 6.72 -2.45 10.27
CA LEU A 134 7.95 -2.08 9.55
C LEU A 134 8.37 -0.64 9.86
N LEU A 135 7.41 0.29 9.94
CA LEU A 135 7.68 1.71 10.22
C LEU A 135 8.30 1.92 11.61
N PHE A 136 7.74 1.27 12.61
CA PHE A 136 8.16 1.43 14.02
C PHE A 136 9.29 0.48 14.44
N SER A 137 9.74 -0.40 13.56
CA SER A 137 10.84 -1.32 13.88
C SER A 137 12.19 -0.62 13.86
N PRO A 138 12.98 -0.69 14.95
CA PRO A 138 14.34 -0.15 14.98
C PRO A 138 15.29 -0.87 14.02
N ALA A 139 15.05 -2.14 13.74
CA ALA A 139 15.88 -2.94 12.83
C ALA A 139 15.63 -2.61 11.34
N ASN A 140 14.57 -1.85 11.04
CA ASN A 140 14.25 -1.43 9.66
C ASN A 140 15.15 -0.26 9.18
N ASP A 141 16.01 0.27 10.03
CA ASP A 141 17.01 1.27 9.62
C ASP A 141 18.13 0.69 8.73
N PHE A 142 18.08 -0.62 8.48
CA PHE A 142 19.02 -1.27 7.58
C PHE A 142 18.70 -0.94 6.12
N CYS A 143 19.25 0.16 5.67
CA CYS A 143 19.28 0.56 4.28
C CYS A 143 20.45 -0.16 3.59
N LEU A 144 20.19 -0.88 2.48
CA LEU A 144 21.25 -1.55 1.70
C LEU A 144 22.34 -0.57 1.23
N PHE A 145 22.03 0.71 1.12
CA PHE A 145 22.90 1.75 0.60
C PHE A 145 23.41 2.76 1.67
N ARG A 146 23.01 2.60 2.93
CA ARG A 146 23.54 3.48 3.97
C ARG A 146 24.93 3.02 4.39
N LYS A 147 25.93 3.68 3.86
CA LYS A 147 27.32 3.59 4.31
C LYS A 147 27.35 3.90 5.82
N LYS A 148 27.78 2.93 6.60
CA LYS A 148 27.97 3.06 8.05
C LYS A 148 28.80 4.33 8.29
N PRO A 149 28.40 5.28 9.13
CA PRO A 149 29.28 6.37 9.49
C PRO A 149 30.52 5.75 10.15
N SER A 150 31.68 6.01 9.58
CA SER A 150 32.94 5.61 10.19
C SER A 150 33.02 6.29 11.54
N LYS A 151 33.09 5.50 12.60
CA LYS A 151 33.48 6.02 13.92
C LYS A 151 34.96 6.43 13.80
N THR A 152 35.21 7.69 13.63
CA THR A 152 36.46 8.30 14.03
C THR A 152 36.46 8.57 15.52
#